data_30e76423138793e525bb3648a8511d5c
#
_entry.id   30e76423138793e525bb3648a8511d5c
#
_cell.length_a   1.000
_cell.length_b   1.000
_cell.length_c   1.000
_cell.angle_alpha   90.00
_cell.angle_beta   90.00
_cell.angle_gamma   90.00
#
_symmetry.space_group_name_H-M   'P 1'
#
loop_
_entity.id
_entity.type
_entity.pdbx_description
1 polymer ?
#
loop_
_entity_poly.entity_id
_entity_poly.type
_entity_poly.pdbx_seq_one_letter_code
_entity_poly.pdbx_strand_id
1 'polypeptide(L)'
;MMRLRLWQKNCELMLKIIAIGKKHEPWVAAGIERYQKRLQRPWNITWELLPHSPLDDNKARHDESECILSHCRADDFVIVLDERGKLLDSPALSRSLDQAFTSNRTPIFVIGGAYGVTDALRARANLVWSISPLVFPHQLVRLILIEQLYRAQEIARGGKYHHD
;
A
#
# COMPACT_ATOMS: atom_id res chain seq x y z
N MET A 1 4.02 31.46 -12.62
CA MET A 1 5.05 30.41 -12.73
C MET A 1 5.02 29.36 -11.59
N MET A 2 4.65 29.70 -10.36
CA MET A 2 4.64 28.76 -9.24
C MET A 2 3.52 27.69 -9.34
N ARG A 3 2.33 28.01 -9.86
CA ARG A 3 1.20 27.07 -10.06
C ARG A 3 1.47 25.97 -11.11
N LEU A 4 2.22 26.26 -12.17
CA LEU A 4 2.55 25.29 -13.22
C LEU A 4 3.54 24.22 -12.73
N ARG A 5 4.48 24.57 -11.83
CA ARG A 5 5.43 23.59 -11.25
C ARG A 5 4.77 22.64 -10.25
N LEU A 6 3.76 23.09 -9.53
CA LEU A 6 2.95 22.24 -8.65
C LEU A 6 2.10 21.25 -9.46
N TRP A 7 1.57 21.66 -10.60
CA TRP A 7 0.78 20.80 -11.49
C TRP A 7 1.64 19.71 -12.16
N GLN A 8 2.85 20.05 -12.57
CA GLN A 8 3.79 19.08 -13.18
C GLN A 8 4.28 18.03 -12.16
N LYS A 9 4.54 18.41 -10.91
CA LYS A 9 4.93 17.46 -9.85
C LYS A 9 3.79 16.52 -9.44
N ASN A 10 2.56 16.99 -9.41
CA ASN A 10 1.39 16.14 -9.14
C ASN A 10 1.09 15.11 -10.25
N CYS A 11 1.66 15.30 -11.44
CA CYS A 11 1.48 14.36 -12.56
C CYS A 11 2.30 13.06 -12.41
N GLU A 12 3.26 13.01 -11.48
CA GLU A 12 4.14 11.86 -11.25
C GLU A 12 3.76 11.04 -10.00
N LEU A 13 2.91 11.58 -9.11
CA LEU A 13 2.48 10.86 -7.92
C LEU A 13 1.55 9.70 -8.29
N MET A 14 1.90 8.52 -7.81
CA MET A 14 1.13 7.29 -7.90
C MET A 14 1.29 6.49 -6.62
N LEU A 15 0.33 5.65 -6.32
CA LEU A 15 0.45 4.68 -5.24
C LEU A 15 1.44 3.58 -5.62
N LYS A 16 2.24 3.14 -4.67
CA LYS A 16 3.12 2.00 -4.84
C LYS A 16 2.75 0.92 -3.83
N ILE A 17 2.74 -0.33 -4.26
CA ILE A 17 2.58 -1.48 -3.37
C ILE A 17 3.81 -2.35 -3.50
N ILE A 18 4.51 -2.54 -2.39
CA ILE A 18 5.64 -3.46 -2.26
C ILE A 18 5.12 -4.70 -1.54
N ALA A 19 5.26 -5.86 -2.14
CA ALA A 19 4.82 -7.13 -1.56
C ALA A 19 5.87 -8.22 -1.75
N ILE A 20 6.05 -9.05 -0.72
CA ILE A 20 6.87 -10.25 -0.81
C ILE A 20 6.11 -11.34 -1.58
N GLY A 21 6.76 -11.94 -2.58
CA GLY A 21 6.19 -12.93 -3.48
C GLY A 21 6.08 -12.43 -4.92
N LYS A 22 6.82 -13.06 -5.83
CA LYS A 22 7.06 -12.58 -7.21
C LYS A 22 5.84 -12.49 -8.13
N LYS A 23 4.71 -13.07 -7.76
CA LYS A 23 3.51 -13.09 -8.61
C LYS A 23 2.22 -13.12 -7.81
N HIS A 24 1.14 -12.69 -8.45
CA HIS A 24 -0.21 -12.94 -7.97
C HIS A 24 -0.69 -14.32 -8.40
N GLU A 25 -1.42 -15.00 -7.55
CA GLU A 25 -2.18 -16.18 -7.97
C GLU A 25 -3.25 -15.77 -9.01
N PRO A 26 -3.63 -16.66 -9.97
CA PRO A 26 -4.52 -16.29 -11.08
C PRO A 26 -5.86 -15.67 -10.64
N TRP A 27 -6.49 -16.21 -9.60
CA TRP A 27 -7.75 -15.69 -9.06
C TRP A 27 -7.59 -14.29 -8.41
N VAL A 28 -6.44 -14.03 -7.80
CA VAL A 28 -6.09 -12.73 -7.22
C VAL A 28 -5.79 -11.73 -8.33
N ALA A 29 -5.03 -12.13 -9.34
CA ALA A 29 -4.68 -11.29 -10.48
C ALA A 29 -5.94 -10.77 -11.19
N ALA A 30 -6.93 -11.62 -11.43
CA ALA A 30 -8.21 -11.25 -12.05
C ALA A 30 -8.99 -10.23 -11.18
N GLY A 31 -9.00 -10.44 -9.85
CA GLY A 31 -9.62 -9.51 -8.90
C GLY A 31 -8.91 -8.17 -8.83
N ILE A 32 -7.58 -8.17 -8.81
CA ILE A 32 -6.76 -6.94 -8.83
C ILE A 32 -7.04 -6.15 -10.11
N GLU A 33 -7.01 -6.79 -11.28
CA GLU A 33 -7.27 -6.13 -12.56
C GLU A 33 -8.63 -5.42 -12.58
N ARG A 34 -9.66 -6.07 -12.01
CA ARG A 34 -11.02 -5.52 -11.94
C ARG A 34 -11.06 -4.13 -11.29
N TYR A 35 -10.29 -3.91 -10.22
CA TYR A 35 -10.25 -2.64 -9.51
C TYR A 35 -9.18 -1.70 -10.07
N GLN A 36 -7.99 -2.21 -10.37
CA GLN A 36 -6.85 -1.41 -10.80
C GLN A 36 -7.14 -0.60 -12.06
N LYS A 37 -7.85 -1.17 -13.04
CA LYS A 37 -8.22 -0.47 -14.28
C LYS A 37 -9.19 0.71 -14.06
N ARG A 38 -9.83 0.81 -12.90
CA ARG A 38 -10.73 1.90 -12.52
C ARG A 38 -10.04 3.00 -11.73
N LEU A 39 -8.81 2.74 -11.27
CA LEU A 39 -8.03 3.74 -10.56
C LEU A 39 -7.51 4.80 -11.52
N GLN A 40 -7.60 6.05 -11.10
CA GLN A 40 -7.18 7.21 -11.88
C GLN A 40 -6.18 8.02 -11.05
N ARG A 41 -5.31 8.76 -11.71
CA ARG A 41 -4.31 9.60 -11.05
C ARG A 41 -4.91 10.51 -9.98
N PRO A 42 -4.25 10.64 -8.83
CA PRO A 42 -2.99 10.01 -8.38
C PRO A 42 -3.17 8.61 -7.75
N TRP A 43 -4.35 8.00 -7.81
CA TRP A 43 -4.72 6.73 -7.18
C TRP A 43 -4.27 5.49 -7.95
N ASN A 44 -3.79 5.62 -9.17
CA ASN A 44 -3.25 4.49 -9.92
C ASN A 44 -2.01 3.90 -9.24
N ILE A 45 -1.81 2.61 -9.43
CA ILE A 45 -0.91 1.77 -8.64
C ILE A 45 0.21 1.20 -9.50
N THR A 46 1.40 1.17 -8.91
CA THR A 46 2.53 0.36 -9.36
C THR A 46 2.81 -0.73 -8.33
N TRP A 47 2.90 -1.98 -8.80
CA TRP A 47 3.30 -3.12 -7.99
C TRP A 47 4.80 -3.36 -8.07
N GLU A 48 5.42 -3.58 -6.93
CA GLU A 48 6.79 -4.06 -6.82
C GLU A 48 6.80 -5.35 -6.02
N LEU A 49 6.92 -6.46 -6.76
CA LEU A 49 6.87 -7.80 -6.19
C LEU A 49 8.28 -8.31 -5.95
N LEU A 50 8.65 -8.43 -4.68
CA LEU A 50 9.97 -8.86 -4.25
C LEU A 50 10.02 -10.37 -4.02
N PRO A 51 11.16 -11.03 -4.22
CA PRO A 51 11.29 -12.45 -3.97
C PRO A 51 11.17 -12.77 -2.47
N HIS A 52 10.71 -13.98 -2.16
CA HIS A 52 10.86 -14.54 -0.83
C HIS A 52 12.33 -14.71 -0.49
N SER A 53 12.68 -14.48 0.78
CA SER A 53 13.99 -14.86 1.28
C SER A 53 14.18 -16.39 1.20
N PRO A 54 15.36 -16.88 0.86
CA PRO A 54 15.68 -18.31 0.93
C PRO A 54 15.93 -18.80 2.37
N LEU A 55 15.87 -17.90 3.34
CA LEU A 55 16.07 -18.18 4.76
C LEU A 55 14.75 -18.52 5.45
N ASP A 56 14.81 -18.93 6.70
CA ASP A 56 13.64 -19.31 7.50
C ASP A 56 13.45 -18.38 8.72
N ASP A 57 12.22 -18.33 9.22
CA ASP A 57 11.83 -17.66 10.46
C ASP A 57 12.29 -16.20 10.58
N ASN A 58 12.97 -15.87 11.66
CA ASN A 58 13.45 -14.53 11.95
C ASN A 58 14.50 -14.01 10.93
N LYS A 59 15.29 -14.91 10.36
CA LYS A 59 16.28 -14.53 9.34
C LYS A 59 15.59 -14.10 8.05
N ALA A 60 14.57 -14.86 7.61
CA ALA A 60 13.75 -14.49 6.47
C ALA A 60 13.03 -13.15 6.70
N ARG A 61 12.42 -12.98 7.86
CA ARG A 61 11.75 -11.73 8.24
C ARG A 61 12.70 -10.53 8.19
N HIS A 62 13.92 -10.70 8.68
CA HIS A 62 14.94 -9.63 8.67
C HIS A 62 15.38 -9.31 7.24
N ASP A 63 15.74 -10.31 6.47
CA ASP A 63 16.21 -10.18 5.09
C ASP A 63 15.14 -9.52 4.19
N GLU A 64 13.90 -9.97 4.27
CA GLU A 64 12.77 -9.39 3.52
C GLU A 64 12.47 -7.94 3.95
N SER A 65 12.52 -7.65 5.25
CA SER A 65 12.30 -6.29 5.76
C SER A 65 13.39 -5.32 5.34
N GLU A 66 14.66 -5.72 5.35
CA GLU A 66 15.78 -4.91 4.85
C GLU A 66 15.65 -4.66 3.34
N CYS A 67 15.27 -5.69 2.59
CA CYS A 67 14.98 -5.54 1.17
C CYS A 67 13.87 -4.50 0.92
N ILE A 68 12.76 -4.58 1.65
CA ILE A 68 11.66 -3.60 1.57
C ILE A 68 12.14 -2.19 1.91
N LEU A 69 12.89 -2.04 3.00
CA LEU A 69 13.44 -0.74 3.44
C LEU A 69 14.30 -0.08 2.35
N SER A 70 15.09 -0.87 1.62
CA SER A 70 15.93 -0.37 0.53
C SER A 70 15.14 0.21 -0.64
N HIS A 71 13.84 -0.12 -0.76
CA HIS A 71 12.94 0.37 -1.80
C HIS A 71 12.08 1.58 -1.35
N CYS A 72 12.26 2.03 -0.10
CA CYS A 72 11.58 3.19 0.46
C CYS A 72 12.52 4.39 0.52
N ARG A 73 12.09 5.53 -0.01
CA ARG A 73 12.81 6.80 0.10
C ARG A 73 12.47 7.51 1.42
N ALA A 74 13.31 8.44 1.83
CA ALA A 74 13.09 9.19 3.07
C ALA A 74 11.78 10.02 3.07
N ASP A 75 11.38 10.53 1.91
CA ASP A 75 10.19 11.37 1.71
C ASP A 75 8.92 10.59 1.37
N ASP A 76 9.00 9.26 1.21
CA ASP A 76 7.82 8.44 0.99
C ASP A 76 6.92 8.36 2.24
N PHE A 77 5.61 8.26 1.99
CA PHE A 77 4.62 7.98 3.04
C PHE A 77 4.40 6.48 3.14
N VAL A 78 5.14 5.83 4.03
CA VAL A 78 5.17 4.36 4.16
C VAL A 78 4.05 3.88 5.07
N ILE A 79 3.22 2.98 4.56
CA ILE A 79 2.11 2.32 5.25
C ILE A 79 2.41 0.83 5.31
N VAL A 80 2.71 0.32 6.49
CA VAL A 80 2.94 -1.12 6.70
C VAL A 80 1.65 -1.78 7.12
N LEU A 81 1.25 -2.83 6.40
CA LEU A 81 0.13 -3.70 6.77
C LEU A 81 0.58 -4.71 7.81
N ASP A 82 0.00 -4.64 9.00
CA ASP A 82 0.28 -5.55 10.12
C ASP A 82 -1.00 -5.66 10.97
N GLU A 83 -1.40 -6.87 11.35
CA GLU A 83 -2.62 -7.10 12.16
C GLU A 83 -2.58 -6.38 13.52
N ARG A 84 -1.39 -6.02 13.99
CA ARG A 84 -1.19 -5.26 15.24
C ARG A 84 -1.23 -3.75 15.05
N GLY A 85 -1.45 -3.29 13.82
CA GLY A 85 -1.53 -1.89 13.49
C GLY A 85 -2.83 -1.22 13.94
N LYS A 86 -2.94 0.07 13.65
CA LYS A 86 -4.15 0.86 13.90
C LYS A 86 -5.26 0.44 12.94
N LEU A 87 -6.46 0.24 13.47
CA LEU A 87 -7.66 0.06 12.65
C LEU A 87 -8.10 1.41 12.07
N LEU A 88 -8.42 1.42 10.79
CA LEU A 88 -8.99 2.57 10.10
C LEU A 88 -10.27 2.15 9.38
N ASP A 89 -11.26 3.02 9.36
CA ASP A 89 -12.36 2.93 8.42
C ASP A 89 -11.95 3.44 7.02
N SER A 90 -12.75 3.15 6.02
CA SER A 90 -12.45 3.54 4.63
C SER A 90 -12.38 5.06 4.44
N PRO A 91 -13.22 5.89 5.08
CA PRO A 91 -13.07 7.34 5.04
C PRO A 91 -11.75 7.85 5.66
N ALA A 92 -11.28 7.27 6.77
CA ALA A 92 -10.01 7.63 7.39
C ALA A 92 -8.82 7.26 6.50
N LEU A 93 -8.85 6.09 5.86
CA LEU A 93 -7.85 5.70 4.86
C LEU A 93 -7.82 6.70 3.71
N SER A 94 -8.97 7.06 3.15
CA SER A 94 -9.10 8.04 2.07
C SER A 94 -8.46 9.39 2.45
N ARG A 95 -8.76 9.91 3.63
CA ARG A 95 -8.18 11.18 4.13
C ARG A 95 -6.67 11.09 4.31
N SER A 96 -6.15 9.98 4.82
CA SER A 96 -4.70 9.79 5.02
C SER A 96 -3.94 9.83 3.70
N LEU A 97 -4.50 9.21 2.65
CA LEU A 97 -3.90 9.20 1.33
C LEU A 97 -3.99 10.56 0.64
N ASP A 98 -5.13 11.24 0.76
CA ASP A 98 -5.29 12.59 0.22
C ASP A 98 -4.31 13.59 0.85
N GLN A 99 -4.07 13.49 2.16
CA GLN A 99 -3.04 14.27 2.84
C GLN A 99 -1.63 13.98 2.33
N ALA A 100 -1.30 12.70 2.08
CA ALA A 100 0.00 12.34 1.51
C ALA A 100 0.19 12.94 0.11
N PHE A 101 -0.81 12.85 -0.75
CA PHE A 101 -0.77 13.48 -2.08
C PHE A 101 -0.65 14.99 -2.00
N THR A 102 -1.42 15.64 -1.14
CA THR A 102 -1.37 17.11 -0.94
C THR A 102 0.00 17.55 -0.44
N SER A 103 0.65 16.75 0.39
CA SER A 103 2.01 16.97 0.90
C SER A 103 3.11 16.55 -0.10
N ASN A 104 2.74 16.18 -1.33
CA ASN A 104 3.64 15.72 -2.38
C ASN A 104 4.51 14.52 -1.95
N ARG A 105 3.92 13.60 -1.17
CA ARG A 105 4.56 12.35 -0.74
C ARG A 105 3.94 11.18 -1.48
N THR A 106 4.78 10.24 -1.91
CA THR A 106 4.32 9.00 -2.54
C THR A 106 3.85 8.02 -1.47
N PRO A 107 2.56 7.63 -1.44
CA PRO A 107 2.12 6.57 -0.54
C PRO A 107 2.65 5.21 -1.01
N ILE A 108 3.32 4.49 -0.09
CA ILE A 108 3.84 3.14 -0.32
C ILE A 108 3.18 2.20 0.67
N PHE A 109 2.44 1.22 0.16
CA PHE A 109 1.90 0.13 0.96
C PHE A 109 2.88 -1.03 0.99
N VAL A 110 3.10 -1.59 2.15
CA VAL A 110 4.01 -2.72 2.37
C VAL A 110 3.22 -3.93 2.85
N ILE A 111 3.31 -5.02 2.12
CA ILE A 111 2.80 -6.34 2.50
C ILE A 111 4.00 -7.26 2.73
N GLY A 112 4.28 -7.59 3.98
CA GLY A 112 5.38 -8.46 4.37
C GLY A 112 5.20 -9.91 3.93
N GLY A 113 6.20 -10.73 4.21
CA GLY A 113 6.16 -12.18 3.95
C GLY A 113 5.48 -12.96 5.07
N ALA A 114 5.59 -14.30 5.01
CA ALA A 114 4.93 -15.23 5.92
C ALA A 114 5.32 -15.02 7.41
N TYR A 115 6.50 -14.52 7.66
CA TYR A 115 7.01 -14.27 9.02
C TYR A 115 6.78 -12.83 9.51
N GLY A 116 6.00 -12.02 8.76
CA GLY A 116 5.73 -10.63 9.08
C GLY A 116 6.90 -9.70 8.79
N VAL A 117 6.94 -8.57 9.49
CA VAL A 117 7.93 -7.50 9.32
C VAL A 117 8.68 -7.23 10.61
N THR A 118 9.88 -6.65 10.51
CA THR A 118 10.69 -6.27 11.66
C THR A 118 10.18 -5.02 12.36
N ASP A 119 10.60 -4.80 13.61
CA ASP A 119 10.33 -3.56 14.33
C ASP A 119 10.98 -2.34 13.65
N ALA A 120 12.14 -2.51 13.03
CA ALA A 120 12.78 -1.46 12.25
C ALA A 120 11.91 -0.98 11.08
N LEU A 121 11.28 -1.91 10.33
CA LEU A 121 10.38 -1.56 9.26
C LEU A 121 9.09 -0.90 9.79
N ARG A 122 8.53 -1.38 10.90
CA ARG A 122 7.41 -0.72 11.58
C ARG A 122 7.77 0.69 12.06
N ALA A 123 8.95 0.89 12.62
CA ALA A 123 9.44 2.19 13.08
C ALA A 123 9.65 3.19 11.92
N ARG A 124 10.05 2.69 10.73
CA ARG A 124 10.14 3.52 9.52
C ARG A 124 8.78 3.96 9.01
N ALA A 125 7.74 3.17 9.24
CA ALA A 125 6.40 3.45 8.73
C ALA A 125 5.82 4.76 9.31
N ASN A 126 5.16 5.52 8.46
CA ASN A 126 4.35 6.66 8.86
C ASN A 126 2.99 6.22 9.43
N LEU A 127 2.56 5.04 9.02
CA LEU A 127 1.34 4.39 9.50
C LEU A 127 1.55 2.86 9.50
N VAL A 128 1.32 2.23 10.63
CA VAL A 128 1.13 0.78 10.71
C VAL A 128 -0.38 0.53 10.75
N TRP A 129 -0.90 -0.07 9.69
CA TRP A 129 -2.33 -0.21 9.47
C TRP A 129 -2.77 -1.66 9.54
N SER A 130 -3.77 -1.95 10.37
CA SER A 130 -4.46 -3.22 10.40
C SER A 130 -5.75 -3.13 9.57
N ILE A 131 -5.86 -4.00 8.57
CA ILE A 131 -7.11 -4.18 7.82
C ILE A 131 -8.16 -4.82 8.73
N SER A 132 -7.73 -5.74 9.58
CA SER A 132 -8.55 -6.49 10.52
C SER A 132 -7.67 -7.11 11.60
N PRO A 133 -8.18 -7.35 12.82
CA PRO A 133 -7.50 -8.19 13.81
C PRO A 133 -7.36 -9.65 13.38
N LEU A 134 -8.11 -10.06 12.34
CA LEU A 134 -7.98 -11.39 11.74
C LEU A 134 -6.72 -11.47 10.87
N VAL A 135 -6.14 -12.66 10.83
CA VAL A 135 -5.00 -12.96 9.94
C VAL A 135 -5.53 -13.47 8.60
N PHE A 136 -5.02 -12.89 7.51
CA PHE A 136 -5.38 -13.28 6.14
C PHE A 136 -4.17 -13.81 5.38
N PRO A 137 -4.37 -14.75 4.44
CA PRO A 137 -3.34 -15.10 3.46
C PRO A 137 -2.88 -13.87 2.67
N HIS A 138 -1.58 -13.77 2.38
CA HIS A 138 -0.99 -12.59 1.71
C HIS A 138 -1.64 -12.30 0.35
N GLN A 139 -2.02 -13.32 -0.40
CA GLN A 139 -2.70 -13.15 -1.68
C GLN A 139 -4.06 -12.45 -1.51
N LEU A 140 -4.83 -12.85 -0.49
CA LEU A 140 -6.11 -12.20 -0.17
C LEU A 140 -5.91 -10.76 0.30
N VAL A 141 -4.88 -10.48 1.11
CA VAL A 141 -4.54 -9.11 1.55
C VAL A 141 -4.30 -8.19 0.34
N ARG A 142 -3.63 -8.67 -0.70
CA ARG A 142 -3.42 -7.90 -1.95
C ARG A 142 -4.74 -7.49 -2.59
N LEU A 143 -5.69 -8.41 -2.65
CA LEU A 143 -7.01 -8.17 -3.24
C LEU A 143 -7.85 -7.22 -2.38
N ILE A 144 -7.86 -7.41 -1.06
CA ILE A 144 -8.57 -6.52 -0.14
C ILE A 144 -7.99 -5.10 -0.23
N LEU A 145 -6.67 -4.97 -0.26
CA LEU A 145 -6.01 -3.68 -0.37
C LEU A 145 -6.43 -2.93 -1.62
N ILE A 146 -6.38 -3.57 -2.80
CA ILE A 146 -6.74 -2.89 -4.06
C ILE A 146 -8.20 -2.46 -4.09
N GLU A 147 -9.11 -3.25 -3.52
CA GLU A 147 -10.51 -2.88 -3.36
C GLU A 147 -10.66 -1.65 -2.45
N GLN A 148 -9.97 -1.63 -1.31
CA GLN A 148 -10.03 -0.49 -0.39
C GLN A 148 -9.39 0.78 -0.99
N LEU A 149 -8.38 0.67 -1.82
CA LEU A 149 -7.81 1.82 -2.54
C LEU A 149 -8.80 2.38 -3.58
N TYR A 150 -9.52 1.51 -4.28
CA TYR A 150 -10.59 1.93 -5.18
C TYR A 150 -11.72 2.63 -4.40
N ARG A 151 -12.15 2.05 -3.28
CA ARG A 151 -13.14 2.67 -2.39
C ARG A 151 -12.69 4.02 -1.87
N ALA A 152 -11.46 4.14 -1.44
CA ALA A 152 -10.87 5.40 -0.96
C ALA A 152 -10.85 6.49 -2.06
N GLN A 153 -10.53 6.11 -3.31
CA GLN A 153 -10.64 7.01 -4.45
C GLN A 153 -12.08 7.51 -4.65
N GLU A 154 -13.05 6.59 -4.59
CA GLU A 154 -14.46 6.95 -4.77
C GLU A 154 -14.95 7.88 -3.65
N ILE A 155 -14.54 7.65 -2.40
CA ILE A 155 -14.84 8.55 -1.28
C ILE A 155 -14.25 9.94 -1.55
N ALA A 156 -12.98 10.04 -1.94
CA ALA A 156 -12.31 11.31 -2.20
C ALA A 156 -12.97 12.12 -3.33
N ARG A 157 -13.64 11.44 -4.27
CA ARG A 157 -14.32 12.06 -5.42
C ARG A 157 -15.81 12.29 -5.20
N GLY A 158 -16.36 11.90 -4.06
CA GLY A 158 -17.81 11.93 -3.82
C GLY A 158 -18.61 10.93 -4.68
N GLY A 159 -17.96 9.84 -5.09
CA GLY A 159 -18.57 8.75 -5.85
C GLY A 159 -19.56 7.94 -5.03
N LYS A 160 -20.44 7.19 -5.72
CA LYS A 160 -21.53 6.43 -5.10
C LYS A 160 -21.13 5.00 -4.69
N TYR A 161 -19.87 4.63 -4.76
CA TYR A 161 -19.42 3.26 -4.47
C TYR A 161 -19.43 2.94 -2.98
N HIS A 162 -19.19 3.94 -2.14
CA HIS A 162 -19.22 3.80 -0.68
C HIS A 162 -20.60 4.18 -0.15
N HIS A 163 -21.18 3.30 0.64
CA HIS A 163 -22.42 3.52 1.38
C HIS A 163 -22.09 3.41 2.86
N ASP A 164 -22.51 4.41 3.63
CA ASP A 164 -22.40 4.45 5.11
C ASP A 164 -23.38 3.45 5.73
#